data_5c2678d77f60663a102e2572d7756792
#
_entry.id   5c2678d77f60663a102e2572d7756792
#
_cell.length_a   1.000
_cell.length_b   1.000
_cell.length_c   1.000
_cell.angle_alpha   90.00
_cell.angle_beta   90.00
_cell.angle_gamma   90.00
#
_symmetry.space_group_name_H-M   'P 1'
#
loop_
_entity.id
_entity.type
_entity.pdbx_description
1 polymer ?
#
loop_
_entity_poly.entity_id
_entity_poly.type
_entity_poly.pdbx_seq_one_letter_code
_entity_poly.pdbx_strand_id
1 'polypeptide(L)'
;MLEEQGWKPQNVAGTSAGAITAAVIAAGYTSAEVREITFGLDYRRFEDRSWQDRIPLIGKPLSVLVTNGIYKGDEFLRWMRGLLAAKGIETFADLRTDSDDAKYSSRLQVIASDLTSRRLLVLPRDAGVLGLDPDEFDVALAIRMSMSIPVFFRPVRVTDKAGLDHVIVDGGILSNFPVWLFDCPDDEVPDWPTFGLLLVEPDPKTPIAMRIPKPEKAPLGVRGLTQLFSGLFHTMVEAHDRLYVEKAQFARTVPIPTLGVRTTEFDLPHNRAQELYDSGRNAAEKFLATWDFDAYIAEFRSGKKQSRRDELATLYREKGAAVV
;
A
#
# COMPACT_ATOMS: atom_id res chain seq x y z
N MET A 1 17.79 -1.81 -10.09
CA MET A 1 18.73 -2.22 -9.00
C MET A 1 18.54 -3.68 -8.61
N LEU A 2 17.42 -4.10 -7.99
CA LEU A 2 17.22 -5.51 -7.61
C LEU A 2 17.35 -6.46 -8.81
N GLU A 3 16.65 -6.18 -9.92
CA GLU A 3 16.72 -6.95 -11.15
C GLU A 3 18.15 -6.97 -11.75
N GLU A 4 18.88 -5.85 -11.72
CA GLU A 4 20.26 -5.74 -12.18
C GLU A 4 21.22 -6.61 -11.35
N GLN A 5 20.87 -6.91 -10.10
CA GLN A 5 21.61 -7.82 -9.22
C GLN A 5 21.12 -9.28 -9.31
N GLY A 6 20.18 -9.57 -10.22
CA GLY A 6 19.66 -10.91 -10.44
C GLY A 6 18.53 -11.35 -9.49
N TRP A 7 18.03 -10.45 -8.63
CA TRP A 7 16.89 -10.76 -7.76
C TRP A 7 15.61 -10.92 -8.57
N LYS A 8 14.86 -11.96 -8.28
CA LYS A 8 13.56 -12.27 -8.90
C LYS A 8 12.49 -12.35 -7.81
N PRO A 9 11.60 -11.38 -7.70
CA PRO A 9 10.50 -11.45 -6.74
C PRO A 9 9.62 -12.68 -7.01
N GLN A 10 9.41 -13.50 -5.99
CA GLN A 10 8.51 -14.66 -6.06
C GLN A 10 7.08 -14.26 -5.72
N ASN A 11 6.93 -13.52 -4.61
CA ASN A 11 5.67 -12.98 -4.16
C ASN A 11 5.83 -11.46 -3.96
N VAL A 12 4.83 -10.71 -4.30
CA VAL A 12 4.79 -9.27 -4.14
C VAL A 12 3.46 -8.84 -3.52
N ALA A 13 3.52 -7.79 -2.73
CA ALA A 13 2.31 -7.22 -2.14
C ALA A 13 2.33 -5.70 -2.24
N GLY A 14 1.16 -5.10 -2.26
CA GLY A 14 1.05 -3.65 -2.30
C GLY A 14 -0.28 -3.12 -1.84
N THR A 15 -0.27 -1.86 -1.44
CA THR A 15 -1.43 -1.07 -1.05
C THR A 15 -1.50 0.17 -1.92
N SER A 16 -2.69 0.55 -2.39
CA SER A 16 -2.90 1.76 -3.18
C SER A 16 -1.97 1.83 -4.42
N ALA A 17 -1.22 2.90 -4.61
CA ALA A 17 -0.23 3.00 -5.69
C ALA A 17 0.81 1.86 -5.66
N GLY A 18 1.14 1.35 -4.46
CA GLY A 18 1.98 0.17 -4.29
C GLY A 18 1.37 -1.10 -4.88
N ALA A 19 0.03 -1.23 -4.90
CA ALA A 19 -0.65 -2.36 -5.54
C ALA A 19 -0.48 -2.35 -7.06
N ILE A 20 -0.42 -1.17 -7.70
CA ILE A 20 -0.12 -1.03 -9.15
C ILE A 20 1.27 -1.58 -9.42
N THR A 21 2.27 -1.10 -8.68
CA THR A 21 3.67 -1.52 -8.83
C THR A 21 3.82 -3.02 -8.58
N ALA A 22 3.21 -3.54 -7.51
CA ALA A 22 3.22 -4.97 -7.20
C ALA A 22 2.60 -5.81 -8.34
N ALA A 23 1.48 -5.36 -8.91
CA ALA A 23 0.79 -6.07 -9.98
C ALA A 23 1.61 -6.15 -11.28
N VAL A 24 2.24 -5.05 -11.71
CA VAL A 24 3.08 -5.09 -12.92
C VAL A 24 4.32 -5.96 -12.72
N ILE A 25 4.91 -5.98 -11.52
CA ILE A 25 6.00 -6.90 -11.17
C ILE A 25 5.51 -8.35 -11.18
N ALA A 26 4.37 -8.64 -10.55
CA ALA A 26 3.77 -9.99 -10.54
C ALA A 26 3.45 -10.50 -11.94
N ALA A 27 2.99 -9.62 -12.84
CA ALA A 27 2.72 -9.92 -14.24
C ALA A 27 3.99 -10.14 -15.08
N GLY A 28 5.18 -9.93 -14.51
CA GLY A 28 6.46 -10.19 -15.18
C GLY A 28 6.96 -9.05 -16.05
N TYR A 29 6.53 -7.82 -15.81
CA TYR A 29 7.13 -6.65 -16.42
C TYR A 29 8.57 -6.43 -15.92
N THR A 30 9.50 -6.16 -16.82
CA THR A 30 10.85 -5.76 -16.48
C THR A 30 10.90 -4.35 -15.90
N SER A 31 11.99 -4.01 -15.20
CA SER A 31 12.18 -2.66 -14.67
C SER A 31 12.19 -1.59 -15.77
N ALA A 32 12.69 -1.91 -16.98
CA ALA A 32 12.66 -1.03 -18.14
C ALA A 32 11.22 -0.77 -18.62
N GLU A 33 10.41 -1.83 -18.77
CA GLU A 33 9.00 -1.71 -19.15
C GLU A 33 8.20 -0.93 -18.11
N VAL A 34 8.41 -1.20 -16.80
CA VAL A 34 7.74 -0.46 -15.71
C VAL A 34 8.09 1.02 -15.77
N ARG A 35 9.36 1.36 -16.01
CA ARG A 35 9.80 2.74 -16.19
C ARG A 35 9.08 3.40 -17.38
N GLU A 36 9.04 2.74 -18.53
CA GLU A 36 8.39 3.26 -19.74
C GLU A 36 6.89 3.50 -19.49
N ILE A 37 6.19 2.54 -18.88
CA ILE A 37 4.78 2.66 -18.51
C ILE A 37 4.57 3.87 -17.59
N THR A 38 5.39 4.00 -16.55
CA THR A 38 5.22 5.05 -15.53
C THR A 38 5.49 6.45 -16.11
N PHE A 39 6.53 6.60 -16.93
CA PHE A 39 6.86 7.89 -17.56
C PHE A 39 5.94 8.26 -18.73
N GLY A 40 5.36 7.26 -19.41
CA GLY A 40 4.40 7.48 -20.49
C GLY A 40 2.97 7.72 -20.00
N LEU A 41 2.69 7.55 -18.70
CA LEU A 41 1.34 7.64 -18.17
C LEU A 41 0.94 9.09 -17.89
N ASP A 42 -0.11 9.56 -18.56
CA ASP A 42 -0.81 10.79 -18.18
C ASP A 42 -1.84 10.46 -17.09
N TYR A 43 -1.49 10.70 -15.84
CA TYR A 43 -2.34 10.42 -14.66
C TYR A 43 -3.67 11.19 -14.67
N ARG A 44 -3.77 12.33 -15.41
CA ARG A 44 -5.02 13.10 -15.56
C ARG A 44 -6.11 12.31 -16.28
N ARG A 45 -5.76 11.25 -17.02
CA ARG A 45 -6.73 10.34 -17.64
C ARG A 45 -7.60 9.63 -16.62
N PHE A 46 -7.12 9.48 -15.39
CA PHE A 46 -7.86 8.84 -14.29
C PHE A 46 -8.83 9.78 -13.58
N GLU A 47 -8.80 11.08 -13.93
CA GLU A 47 -9.77 12.07 -13.47
C GLU A 47 -11.11 11.95 -14.23
N ASP A 48 -11.69 10.75 -14.27
CA ASP A 48 -12.94 10.44 -14.96
C ASP A 48 -14.17 10.98 -14.20
N ARG A 49 -14.50 12.26 -14.45
CA ARG A 49 -15.66 12.92 -13.82
C ARG A 49 -16.97 12.42 -14.42
N SER A 50 -17.98 12.22 -13.56
CA SER A 50 -19.36 12.05 -14.03
C SER A 50 -19.88 13.37 -14.60
N TRP A 51 -20.76 13.32 -15.64
CA TRP A 51 -21.45 14.51 -16.15
C TRP A 51 -22.27 15.22 -15.05
N GLN A 52 -22.74 14.48 -14.06
CA GLN A 52 -23.46 14.97 -12.88
C GLN A 52 -22.57 15.77 -11.92
N ASP A 53 -21.26 15.60 -12.00
CA ASP A 53 -20.27 16.30 -11.15
C ASP A 53 -19.92 17.68 -11.73
N ARG A 54 -20.41 18.03 -12.93
CA ARG A 54 -20.33 19.38 -13.51
C ARG A 54 -21.29 20.37 -12.83
N ILE A 55 -22.22 19.88 -11.99
CA ILE A 55 -23.09 20.75 -11.19
C ILE A 55 -22.25 21.26 -10.00
N PRO A 56 -22.19 22.60 -9.77
CA PRO A 56 -21.44 23.16 -8.66
C PRO A 56 -21.80 22.45 -7.35
N LEU A 57 -20.77 22.08 -6.57
CA LEU A 57 -20.86 21.38 -5.26
C LEU A 57 -21.61 22.15 -4.17
N ILE A 58 -22.19 23.29 -4.51
CA ILE A 58 -22.94 24.16 -3.61
C ILE A 58 -24.25 23.44 -3.25
N GLY A 59 -24.32 22.90 -2.03
CA GLY A 59 -25.57 22.32 -1.47
C GLY A 59 -25.69 20.80 -1.47
N LYS A 60 -24.70 20.03 -1.93
CA LYS A 60 -24.74 18.56 -1.78
C LYS A 60 -24.41 18.16 -0.34
N PRO A 61 -25.20 17.29 0.30
CA PRO A 61 -24.91 16.82 1.65
C PRO A 61 -23.58 16.03 1.67
N LEU A 62 -22.87 16.09 2.77
CA LEU A 62 -21.58 15.42 3.00
C LEU A 62 -21.61 13.92 2.65
N SER A 63 -22.74 13.25 2.90
CA SER A 63 -22.96 11.85 2.55
C SER A 63 -22.74 11.56 1.06
N VAL A 64 -23.07 12.51 0.18
CA VAL A 64 -22.88 12.36 -1.28
C VAL A 64 -21.40 12.42 -1.67
N LEU A 65 -20.61 13.23 -0.98
CA LEU A 65 -19.15 13.33 -1.22
C LEU A 65 -18.39 12.09 -0.72
N VAL A 66 -18.79 11.58 0.45
CA VAL A 66 -18.15 10.40 1.05
C VAL A 66 -18.57 9.11 0.33
N THR A 67 -19.83 9.04 -0.15
CA THR A 67 -20.35 7.83 -0.81
C THR A 67 -20.05 7.75 -2.29
N ASN A 68 -19.80 8.88 -2.98
CA ASN A 68 -19.70 8.91 -4.44
C ASN A 68 -18.32 9.28 -4.99
N GLY A 69 -17.32 9.67 -4.17
CA GLY A 69 -16.01 10.10 -4.68
C GLY A 69 -16.09 11.11 -5.84
N ILE A 70 -15.02 11.79 -6.19
CA ILE A 70 -14.96 12.75 -7.30
C ILE A 70 -14.83 12.02 -8.64
N TYR A 71 -14.02 10.95 -8.68
CA TYR A 71 -13.71 10.18 -9.88
C TYR A 71 -14.30 8.78 -9.82
N LYS A 72 -14.78 8.27 -10.94
CA LYS A 72 -15.38 6.92 -11.00
C LYS A 72 -14.35 5.80 -10.87
N GLY A 73 -13.17 5.98 -11.45
CA GLY A 73 -12.09 5.01 -11.54
C GLY A 73 -12.29 3.93 -12.62
N ASP A 74 -13.24 4.14 -13.53
CA ASP A 74 -13.49 3.20 -14.65
C ASP A 74 -12.35 3.25 -15.67
N GLU A 75 -11.78 4.45 -15.93
CA GLU A 75 -10.62 4.62 -16.81
C GLU A 75 -9.39 3.91 -16.24
N PHE A 76 -9.16 4.05 -14.94
CA PHE A 76 -8.09 3.34 -14.25
C PHE A 76 -8.26 1.82 -14.38
N LEU A 77 -9.47 1.30 -14.14
CA LEU A 77 -9.76 -0.12 -14.24
C LEU A 77 -9.50 -0.65 -15.66
N ARG A 78 -9.95 0.08 -16.71
CA ARG A 78 -9.72 -0.29 -18.11
C ARG A 78 -8.23 -0.29 -18.45
N TRP A 79 -7.49 0.73 -18.03
CA TRP A 79 -6.06 0.82 -18.24
C TRP A 79 -5.32 -0.34 -17.58
N MET A 80 -5.65 -0.65 -16.32
CA MET A 80 -5.01 -1.73 -15.57
C MET A 80 -5.28 -3.10 -16.20
N ARG A 81 -6.53 -3.36 -16.62
CA ARG A 81 -6.87 -4.57 -17.38
C ARG A 81 -6.06 -4.69 -18.68
N GLY A 82 -5.88 -3.59 -19.40
CA GLY A 82 -5.06 -3.58 -20.63
C GLY A 82 -3.60 -3.95 -20.36
N LEU A 83 -3.01 -3.42 -19.29
CA LEU A 83 -1.65 -3.78 -18.88
C LEU A 83 -1.53 -5.26 -18.52
N LEU A 84 -2.42 -5.75 -17.67
CA LEU A 84 -2.38 -7.13 -17.22
C LEU A 84 -2.62 -8.11 -18.38
N ALA A 85 -3.62 -7.83 -19.22
CA ALA A 85 -3.93 -8.66 -20.39
C ALA A 85 -2.77 -8.72 -21.41
N ALA A 86 -1.96 -7.67 -21.54
CA ALA A 86 -0.74 -7.68 -22.37
C ALA A 86 0.30 -8.73 -21.92
N LYS A 87 0.22 -9.18 -20.67
CA LYS A 87 1.03 -10.26 -20.09
C LYS A 87 0.24 -11.57 -19.87
N GLY A 88 -1.00 -11.64 -20.38
CA GLY A 88 -1.87 -12.82 -20.25
C GLY A 88 -2.47 -13.00 -18.86
N ILE A 89 -2.59 -11.93 -18.07
CA ILE A 89 -3.15 -11.94 -16.72
C ILE A 89 -4.53 -11.31 -16.73
N GLU A 90 -5.54 -12.03 -16.27
CA GLU A 90 -6.91 -11.54 -16.10
C GLU A 90 -7.39 -11.77 -14.66
N THR A 91 -7.21 -12.97 -14.14
CA THR A 91 -7.66 -13.37 -12.82
C THR A 91 -6.50 -13.80 -11.93
N PHE A 92 -6.76 -13.99 -10.64
CA PHE A 92 -5.73 -14.49 -9.73
C PHE A 92 -5.31 -15.93 -9.99
N ALA A 93 -6.10 -16.72 -10.74
CA ALA A 93 -5.66 -18.03 -11.22
C ALA A 93 -4.39 -17.93 -12.07
N ASP A 94 -4.24 -16.87 -12.88
CA ASP A 94 -3.06 -16.63 -13.73
C ASP A 94 -1.80 -16.25 -12.91
N LEU A 95 -1.99 -15.90 -11.65
CA LEU A 95 -0.91 -15.53 -10.71
C LEU A 95 -0.67 -16.58 -9.63
N ARG A 96 -1.24 -17.78 -9.75
CA ARG A 96 -0.99 -18.86 -8.81
C ARG A 96 0.47 -19.29 -8.82
N THR A 97 0.92 -19.71 -7.65
CA THR A 97 2.22 -20.37 -7.45
C THR A 97 1.99 -21.85 -7.13
N ASP A 98 3.06 -22.63 -7.10
CA ASP A 98 3.02 -24.04 -6.70
C ASP A 98 2.99 -24.25 -5.17
N SER A 99 2.84 -23.17 -4.38
CA SER A 99 2.86 -23.23 -2.93
C SER A 99 1.48 -23.60 -2.37
N ASP A 100 1.43 -24.58 -1.46
CA ASP A 100 0.24 -24.94 -0.70
C ASP A 100 -0.03 -23.97 0.47
N ASP A 101 0.96 -23.17 0.89
CA ASP A 101 0.78 -22.13 1.90
C ASP A 101 -0.01 -20.94 1.30
N ALA A 102 -1.18 -20.67 1.88
CA ALA A 102 -2.05 -19.55 1.46
C ALA A 102 -1.31 -18.19 1.43
N LYS A 103 -0.25 -18.04 2.22
CA LYS A 103 0.62 -16.85 2.25
C LYS A 103 1.38 -16.66 0.93
N TYR A 104 1.78 -17.77 0.30
CA TYR A 104 2.61 -17.77 -0.90
C TYR A 104 1.89 -18.29 -2.14
N SER A 105 0.63 -18.73 -2.02
CA SER A 105 -0.16 -19.37 -3.09
C SER A 105 -0.48 -18.45 -4.28
N SER A 106 -0.34 -17.13 -4.12
CA SER A 106 -0.46 -16.17 -5.21
C SER A 106 0.78 -15.28 -5.28
N ARG A 107 1.26 -15.02 -6.51
CA ARG A 107 2.39 -14.09 -6.76
C ARG A 107 2.09 -12.66 -6.35
N LEU A 108 0.80 -12.26 -6.35
CA LEU A 108 0.35 -10.93 -5.97
C LEU A 108 -0.60 -11.00 -4.78
N GLN A 109 -0.37 -10.12 -3.81
CA GLN A 109 -1.35 -9.83 -2.76
C GLN A 109 -1.65 -8.32 -2.74
N VAL A 110 -2.93 -7.97 -2.64
CA VAL A 110 -3.42 -6.59 -2.69
C VAL A 110 -4.18 -6.27 -1.42
N ILE A 111 -3.83 -5.17 -0.77
CA ILE A 111 -4.50 -4.73 0.46
C ILE A 111 -5.65 -3.79 0.14
N ALA A 112 -6.82 -4.08 0.69
CA ALA A 112 -7.99 -3.22 0.65
C ALA A 112 -8.62 -3.10 2.05
N SER A 113 -9.53 -2.15 2.23
CA SER A 113 -10.27 -1.95 3.48
C SER A 113 -11.76 -2.07 3.23
N ASP A 114 -12.43 -2.96 3.96
CA ASP A 114 -13.89 -3.06 3.93
C ASP A 114 -14.50 -2.25 5.07
N LEU A 115 -15.19 -1.18 4.74
CA LEU A 115 -15.86 -0.30 5.71
C LEU A 115 -17.08 -0.96 6.33
N THR A 116 -17.74 -1.87 5.64
CA THR A 116 -18.94 -2.56 6.12
C THR A 116 -18.60 -3.52 7.24
N SER A 117 -17.63 -4.38 7.03
CA SER A 117 -17.17 -5.35 8.04
C SER A 117 -16.07 -4.80 8.95
N ARG A 118 -15.55 -3.59 8.66
CA ARG A 118 -14.45 -2.91 9.39
C ARG A 118 -13.18 -3.78 9.45
N ARG A 119 -12.84 -4.37 8.31
CA ARG A 119 -11.73 -5.33 8.19
C ARG A 119 -10.74 -4.90 7.14
N LEU A 120 -9.47 -5.23 7.39
CA LEU A 120 -8.46 -5.31 6.36
C LEU A 120 -8.72 -6.56 5.51
N LEU A 121 -8.63 -6.42 4.19
CA LEU A 121 -8.70 -7.53 3.24
C LEU A 121 -7.35 -7.70 2.56
N VAL A 122 -6.88 -8.92 2.52
CA VAL A 122 -5.72 -9.35 1.72
C VAL A 122 -6.24 -10.15 0.53
N LEU A 123 -6.26 -9.55 -0.63
CA LEU A 123 -6.79 -10.16 -1.84
C LEU A 123 -5.68 -10.89 -2.62
N PRO A 124 -5.91 -12.10 -3.15
CA PRO A 124 -7.20 -12.79 -3.27
C PRO A 124 -7.60 -13.60 -2.02
N ARG A 125 -6.72 -13.81 -1.03
CA ARG A 125 -6.94 -14.68 0.13
C ARG A 125 -8.30 -14.47 0.80
N ASP A 126 -8.68 -13.22 0.99
CA ASP A 126 -9.91 -12.85 1.70
C ASP A 126 -11.10 -12.59 0.74
N ALA A 127 -11.00 -12.95 -0.56
CA ALA A 127 -12.08 -12.76 -1.54
C ALA A 127 -13.39 -13.44 -1.14
N GLY A 128 -13.31 -14.59 -0.45
CA GLY A 128 -14.46 -15.29 0.07
C GLY A 128 -15.32 -14.49 1.05
N VAL A 129 -14.75 -13.50 1.75
CA VAL A 129 -15.50 -12.56 2.61
C VAL A 129 -16.47 -11.72 1.78
N LEU A 130 -16.10 -11.43 0.53
CA LEU A 130 -16.92 -10.69 -0.44
C LEU A 130 -17.84 -11.59 -1.26
N GLY A 131 -17.89 -12.90 -0.96
CA GLY A 131 -18.64 -13.88 -1.73
C GLY A 131 -18.03 -14.21 -3.10
N LEU A 132 -16.78 -13.79 -3.35
CA LEU A 132 -16.05 -13.99 -4.60
C LEU A 132 -15.18 -15.26 -4.54
N ASP A 133 -15.01 -15.91 -5.68
CA ASP A 133 -14.03 -16.99 -5.83
C ASP A 133 -12.62 -16.38 -5.96
N PRO A 134 -11.64 -16.78 -5.13
CA PRO A 134 -10.28 -16.25 -5.19
C PRO A 134 -9.62 -16.42 -6.57
N ASP A 135 -9.86 -17.53 -7.25
CA ASP A 135 -9.24 -17.82 -8.54
C ASP A 135 -9.88 -17.07 -9.70
N GLU A 136 -11.22 -16.94 -9.68
CA GLU A 136 -11.97 -16.19 -10.71
C GLU A 136 -11.94 -14.68 -10.50
N PHE A 137 -11.33 -14.21 -9.40
CA PHE A 137 -11.33 -12.79 -9.05
C PHE A 137 -10.43 -12.00 -10.00
N ASP A 138 -11.00 -10.97 -10.64
CA ASP A 138 -10.32 -10.04 -11.55
C ASP A 138 -9.21 -9.26 -10.80
N VAL A 139 -7.97 -9.43 -11.25
CA VAL A 139 -6.80 -8.78 -10.63
C VAL A 139 -6.89 -7.26 -10.71
N ALA A 140 -7.31 -6.72 -11.86
CA ALA A 140 -7.44 -5.26 -12.01
C ALA A 140 -8.52 -4.68 -11.10
N LEU A 141 -9.61 -5.43 -10.85
CA LEU A 141 -10.65 -5.01 -9.90
C LEU A 141 -10.13 -4.99 -8.46
N ALA A 142 -9.33 -5.96 -8.06
CA ALA A 142 -8.68 -5.96 -6.75
C ALA A 142 -7.77 -4.73 -6.56
N ILE A 143 -6.98 -4.39 -7.60
CA ILE A 143 -6.14 -3.19 -7.58
C ILE A 143 -7.01 -1.93 -7.53
N ARG A 144 -8.12 -1.89 -8.30
CA ARG A 144 -9.09 -0.77 -8.25
C ARG A 144 -9.72 -0.61 -6.87
N MET A 145 -10.01 -1.70 -6.16
CA MET A 145 -10.45 -1.67 -4.76
C MET A 145 -9.41 -1.02 -3.87
N SER A 146 -8.15 -1.47 -3.98
CA SER A 146 -7.02 -0.93 -3.23
C SER A 146 -6.73 0.55 -3.50
N MET A 147 -7.05 1.02 -4.70
CA MET A 147 -6.88 2.41 -5.15
C MET A 147 -8.10 3.30 -4.86
N SER A 148 -9.10 2.81 -4.15
CA SER A 148 -10.33 3.57 -3.85
C SER A 148 -10.11 4.59 -2.72
N ILE A 149 -9.19 5.55 -2.94
CA ILE A 149 -8.88 6.62 -1.98
C ILE A 149 -10.16 7.40 -1.68
N PRO A 150 -10.62 7.44 -0.40
CA PRO A 150 -11.83 8.14 -0.03
C PRO A 150 -11.82 9.59 -0.49
N VAL A 151 -12.98 10.09 -0.92
CA VAL A 151 -13.18 11.43 -1.49
C VAL A 151 -12.69 11.55 -2.94
N PHE A 152 -11.56 10.93 -3.32
CA PHE A 152 -11.05 10.98 -4.69
C PHE A 152 -11.76 9.98 -5.59
N PHE A 153 -11.69 8.70 -5.27
CA PHE A 153 -12.32 7.66 -6.07
C PHE A 153 -13.60 7.14 -5.38
N ARG A 154 -14.57 6.74 -6.21
CA ARG A 154 -15.75 6.04 -5.71
C ARG A 154 -15.33 4.72 -5.06
N PRO A 155 -15.87 4.40 -3.87
CA PRO A 155 -15.73 3.07 -3.29
C PRO A 155 -16.22 1.99 -4.24
N VAL A 156 -15.57 0.85 -4.26
CA VAL A 156 -16.09 -0.32 -4.95
C VAL A 156 -17.13 -0.99 -4.05
N ARG A 157 -18.29 -1.32 -4.62
CA ARG A 157 -19.36 -2.01 -3.90
C ARG A 157 -19.47 -3.43 -4.41
N VAL A 158 -19.53 -4.38 -3.51
CA VAL A 158 -19.72 -5.81 -3.81
C VAL A 158 -20.81 -6.33 -2.90
N THR A 159 -21.81 -6.98 -3.49
CA THR A 159 -22.85 -7.67 -2.71
C THR A 159 -22.47 -9.13 -2.58
N ASP A 160 -22.32 -9.62 -1.35
CA ASP A 160 -21.98 -11.01 -1.09
C ASP A 160 -23.17 -11.96 -1.35
N LYS A 161 -22.92 -13.28 -1.22
CA LYS A 161 -23.95 -14.32 -1.43
C LYS A 161 -25.10 -14.27 -0.40
N ALA A 162 -24.90 -13.58 0.73
CA ALA A 162 -25.90 -13.38 1.76
C ALA A 162 -26.73 -12.10 1.53
N GLY A 163 -26.40 -11.29 0.51
CA GLY A 163 -27.06 -10.03 0.20
C GLY A 163 -26.51 -8.83 0.99
N LEU A 164 -25.35 -8.97 1.64
CA LEU A 164 -24.69 -7.86 2.33
C LEU A 164 -23.87 -7.04 1.34
N ASP A 165 -24.09 -5.73 1.33
CA ASP A 165 -23.29 -4.79 0.53
C ASP A 165 -22.00 -4.40 1.26
N HIS A 166 -20.88 -4.81 0.71
CA HIS A 166 -19.55 -4.41 1.13
C HIS A 166 -19.13 -3.12 0.45
N VAL A 167 -18.60 -2.18 1.21
CA VAL A 167 -18.07 -0.90 0.73
C VAL A 167 -16.55 -0.93 0.85
N ILE A 168 -15.88 -1.14 -0.28
CA ILE A 168 -14.44 -1.33 -0.31
C ILE A 168 -13.75 -0.01 -0.68
N VAL A 169 -12.76 0.35 0.11
CA VAL A 169 -11.94 1.54 -0.05
C VAL A 169 -10.45 1.20 0.00
N ASP A 170 -9.62 2.21 -0.19
CA ASP A 170 -8.15 2.09 -0.17
C ASP A 170 -7.64 1.36 1.07
N GLY A 171 -6.70 0.45 0.84
CA GLY A 171 -6.08 -0.34 1.90
C GLY A 171 -5.25 0.48 2.88
N GLY A 172 -4.74 1.64 2.47
CA GLY A 172 -3.90 2.52 3.27
C GLY A 172 -4.58 3.04 4.54
N ILE A 173 -5.91 2.98 4.62
CA ILE A 173 -6.66 3.28 5.85
C ILE A 173 -6.25 2.35 7.00
N LEU A 174 -6.01 1.06 6.71
CA LEU A 174 -5.71 0.04 7.72
C LEU A 174 -4.28 -0.48 7.65
N SER A 175 -3.65 -0.53 6.48
CA SER A 175 -2.26 -0.94 6.32
C SER A 175 -1.70 -0.42 5.00
N ASN A 176 -0.82 0.55 5.07
CA ASN A 176 -0.15 1.12 3.90
C ASN A 176 1.17 0.41 3.58
N PHE A 177 1.80 -0.21 4.57
CA PHE A 177 3.08 -0.90 4.44
C PHE A 177 2.98 -2.38 4.88
N PRO A 178 2.49 -3.29 4.01
CA PRO A 178 2.17 -4.67 4.36
C PRO A 178 3.39 -5.61 4.35
N VAL A 179 4.57 -5.18 4.83
CA VAL A 179 5.80 -5.99 4.85
C VAL A 179 5.67 -7.27 5.69
N TRP A 180 4.73 -7.28 6.63
CA TRP A 180 4.41 -8.41 7.50
C TRP A 180 3.72 -9.59 6.79
N LEU A 181 3.17 -9.37 5.60
CA LEU A 181 2.40 -10.40 4.87
C LEU A 181 3.16 -11.69 4.62
N PHE A 182 4.46 -11.56 4.37
CA PHE A 182 5.34 -12.69 4.05
C PHE A 182 6.22 -13.12 5.23
N ASP A 183 5.92 -12.62 6.44
CA ASP A 183 6.67 -13.02 7.62
C ASP A 183 6.35 -14.47 8.00
N CYS A 184 7.39 -15.27 8.26
CA CYS A 184 7.27 -16.54 8.93
C CYS A 184 7.06 -16.34 10.44
N PRO A 185 6.57 -17.34 11.18
CA PRO A 185 6.51 -17.33 12.63
C PRO A 185 7.86 -16.90 13.25
N ASP A 186 7.81 -16.28 14.44
CA ASP A 186 9.02 -15.72 15.08
C ASP A 186 10.08 -16.76 15.46
N ASP A 187 9.70 -18.02 15.56
CA ASP A 187 10.56 -19.17 15.86
C ASP A 187 11.11 -19.86 14.60
N GLU A 188 10.73 -19.40 13.42
CA GLU A 188 11.20 -19.91 12.14
C GLU A 188 12.18 -18.95 11.46
N VAL A 189 13.12 -19.53 10.72
CA VAL A 189 14.05 -18.79 9.87
C VAL A 189 13.46 -18.75 8.46
N PRO A 190 13.26 -17.56 7.86
CA PRO A 190 12.76 -17.47 6.50
C PRO A 190 13.81 -17.97 5.50
N ASP A 191 13.38 -18.74 4.49
CA ASP A 191 14.26 -19.21 3.43
C ASP A 191 14.72 -18.08 2.49
N TRP A 192 13.92 -17.02 2.40
CA TRP A 192 14.12 -15.91 1.47
C TRP A 192 13.94 -14.57 2.15
N PRO A 193 14.70 -13.53 1.70
CA PRO A 193 14.50 -12.19 2.20
C PRO A 193 13.17 -11.59 1.72
N THR A 194 12.54 -10.82 2.61
CA THR A 194 11.41 -9.95 2.26
C THR A 194 11.86 -8.50 2.36
N PHE A 195 11.77 -7.75 1.27
CA PHE A 195 12.09 -6.32 1.25
C PHE A 195 10.83 -5.47 1.28
N GLY A 196 10.84 -4.44 2.11
CA GLY A 196 9.84 -3.39 2.11
C GLY A 196 10.34 -2.16 1.36
N LEU A 197 9.51 -1.56 0.49
CA LEU A 197 9.77 -0.28 -0.15
C LEU A 197 8.84 0.75 0.47
N LEU A 198 9.39 1.67 1.27
CA LEU A 198 8.61 2.65 2.03
C LEU A 198 8.89 4.06 1.51
N LEU A 199 7.84 4.74 1.06
CA LEU A 199 7.93 6.16 0.72
C LEU A 199 8.00 6.98 2.02
N VAL A 200 9.02 7.83 2.15
CA VAL A 200 9.25 8.67 3.34
C VAL A 200 9.29 10.15 2.97
N GLU A 201 8.62 10.95 3.79
CA GLU A 201 8.63 12.41 3.69
C GLU A 201 8.98 13.07 5.02
N PRO A 202 9.54 14.26 4.92
CA PRO A 202 10.81 14.58 4.26
C PRO A 202 11.97 13.99 5.04
N ASP A 203 13.22 14.23 4.64
CA ASP A 203 14.43 13.72 5.33
C ASP A 203 14.21 13.59 6.85
N PRO A 204 14.47 12.40 7.47
CA PRO A 204 14.34 12.19 8.92
C PRO A 204 15.08 13.22 9.77
N LYS A 205 16.08 13.90 9.22
CA LYS A 205 16.85 14.97 9.85
C LYS A 205 16.09 16.32 9.89
N THR A 206 15.00 16.48 9.13
CA THR A 206 14.22 17.71 9.16
C THR A 206 13.46 17.83 10.49
N PRO A 207 13.57 18.92 11.26
CA PRO A 207 12.83 19.11 12.51
C PRO A 207 11.31 18.92 12.30
N ILE A 208 10.65 18.25 13.24
CA ILE A 208 9.20 17.97 13.20
C ILE A 208 8.38 19.23 12.92
N ALA A 209 8.78 20.38 13.50
CA ALA A 209 8.11 21.66 13.28
C ALA A 209 8.13 22.15 11.82
N MET A 210 9.12 21.70 11.02
CA MET A 210 9.19 22.00 9.57
C MET A 210 8.48 20.96 8.70
N ARG A 211 8.12 19.81 9.28
CA ARG A 211 7.38 18.74 8.60
C ARG A 211 5.86 18.98 8.62
N ILE A 212 5.39 19.80 9.57
CA ILE A 212 3.97 20.13 9.68
C ILE A 212 3.71 21.27 8.68
N PRO A 213 2.87 21.05 7.65
CA PRO A 213 2.43 22.14 6.78
C PRO A 213 1.85 23.25 7.65
N LYS A 214 2.24 24.51 7.40
CA LYS A 214 1.60 25.64 8.09
C LYS A 214 0.10 25.52 7.87
N PRO A 215 -0.71 25.57 8.94
CA PRO A 215 -2.15 25.45 8.80
C PRO A 215 -2.63 26.65 7.96
N GLU A 216 -2.96 26.41 6.71
CA GLU A 216 -3.76 27.33 5.92
C GLU A 216 -5.12 27.41 6.60
N LYS A 217 -5.67 28.61 6.77
CA LYS A 217 -7.02 28.80 7.31
C LYS A 217 -7.97 27.91 6.51
N ALA A 218 -8.50 26.88 7.16
CA ALA A 218 -9.41 25.94 6.50
C ALA A 218 -10.59 26.75 5.92
N PRO A 219 -10.87 26.68 4.62
CA PRO A 219 -12.02 27.35 4.05
C PRO A 219 -13.29 26.75 4.69
N LEU A 220 -14.18 27.61 5.17
CA LEU A 220 -15.49 27.23 5.69
C LEU A 220 -16.33 26.60 4.55
N GLY A 221 -16.99 25.48 4.80
CA GLY A 221 -17.88 24.80 3.86
C GLY A 221 -17.35 23.48 3.32
N VAL A 222 -17.87 23.03 2.15
CA VAL A 222 -17.59 21.72 1.54
C VAL A 222 -16.09 21.49 1.28
N ARG A 223 -15.34 22.55 0.91
CA ARG A 223 -13.87 22.50 0.75
C ARG A 223 -13.16 22.20 2.07
N GLY A 224 -13.63 22.73 3.19
CA GLY A 224 -13.08 22.44 4.51
C GLY A 224 -13.29 20.97 4.92
N LEU A 225 -14.41 20.39 4.56
CA LEU A 225 -14.72 18.99 4.83
C LEU A 225 -13.87 18.03 3.99
N THR A 226 -13.68 18.32 2.70
CA THR A 226 -12.78 17.52 1.85
C THR A 226 -11.33 17.59 2.34
N GLN A 227 -10.89 18.75 2.81
CA GLN A 227 -9.56 18.90 3.43
C GLN A 227 -9.46 18.15 4.76
N LEU A 228 -10.51 18.17 5.58
CA LEU A 228 -10.54 17.40 6.83
C LEU A 228 -10.45 15.90 6.57
N PHE A 229 -11.24 15.36 5.62
CA PHE A 229 -11.19 13.94 5.26
C PHE A 229 -9.87 13.54 4.62
N SER A 230 -9.31 14.38 3.75
CA SER A 230 -7.98 14.18 3.20
C SER A 230 -6.91 14.20 4.31
N GLY A 231 -7.01 15.13 5.25
CA GLY A 231 -6.11 15.21 6.41
C GLY A 231 -6.24 13.99 7.32
N LEU A 232 -7.46 13.53 7.61
CA LEU A 232 -7.68 12.30 8.38
C LEU A 232 -7.10 11.07 7.67
N PHE A 233 -7.34 10.94 6.36
CA PHE A 233 -6.79 9.85 5.57
C PHE A 233 -5.25 9.85 5.62
N HIS A 234 -4.60 10.98 5.34
CA HIS A 234 -3.14 11.10 5.44
C HIS A 234 -2.63 10.81 6.86
N THR A 235 -3.32 11.29 7.90
CA THR A 235 -2.95 11.02 9.30
C THR A 235 -3.06 9.53 9.62
N MET A 236 -4.10 8.84 9.12
CA MET A 236 -4.28 7.40 9.34
C MET A 236 -3.20 6.59 8.63
N VAL A 237 -2.89 6.92 7.38
CA VAL A 237 -1.82 6.30 6.59
C VAL A 237 -0.46 6.47 7.28
N GLU A 238 -0.11 7.69 7.69
CA GLU A 238 1.16 7.97 8.37
C GLU A 238 1.26 7.36 9.77
N ALA A 239 0.17 7.36 10.54
CA ALA A 239 0.16 6.83 11.91
C ALA A 239 0.37 5.32 11.93
N HIS A 240 -0.24 4.59 10.97
CA HIS A 240 -0.10 3.15 10.85
C HIS A 240 1.34 2.76 10.51
N ASP A 241 1.94 3.43 9.55
CA ASP A 241 3.31 3.13 9.13
C ASP A 241 4.34 3.37 10.25
N ARG A 242 4.09 4.36 11.12
CA ARG A 242 4.98 4.65 12.26
C ARG A 242 4.87 3.64 13.41
N LEU A 243 3.69 3.04 13.60
CA LEU A 243 3.45 2.10 14.72
C LEU A 243 4.01 0.69 14.45
N TYR A 244 4.16 0.31 13.18
CA TYR A 244 4.52 -1.06 12.78
C TYR A 244 5.98 -1.25 12.39
N VAL A 245 6.81 -0.20 12.34
CA VAL A 245 8.23 -0.37 11.99
C VAL A 245 9.03 -0.81 13.22
N GLU A 246 8.92 -2.08 13.57
CA GLU A 246 9.88 -2.72 14.49
C GLU A 246 11.29 -2.68 13.88
N LYS A 247 12.32 -2.77 14.71
CA LYS A 247 13.73 -2.75 14.25
C LYS A 247 14.01 -3.80 13.17
N ALA A 248 13.45 -4.99 13.31
CA ALA A 248 13.58 -6.08 12.34
C ALA A 248 12.94 -5.75 10.97
N GLN A 249 11.81 -5.05 10.97
CA GLN A 249 11.15 -4.62 9.73
C GLN A 249 11.92 -3.47 9.09
N PHE A 250 12.45 -2.54 9.89
CA PHE A 250 13.26 -1.43 9.39
C PHE A 250 14.55 -1.91 8.72
N ALA A 251 15.20 -2.94 9.29
CA ALA A 251 16.44 -3.51 8.75
C ALA A 251 16.29 -4.10 7.32
N ARG A 252 15.07 -4.43 6.88
CA ARG A 252 14.76 -4.94 5.54
C ARG A 252 13.92 -3.97 4.71
N THR A 253 13.86 -2.70 5.11
CA THR A 253 13.08 -1.65 4.46
C THR A 253 13.99 -0.67 3.75
N VAL A 254 13.67 -0.39 2.48
CA VAL A 254 14.29 0.66 1.68
C VAL A 254 13.48 1.94 1.85
N PRO A 255 13.96 2.95 2.62
CA PRO A 255 13.27 4.22 2.74
C PRO A 255 13.54 5.08 1.50
N ILE A 256 12.48 5.41 0.74
CA ILE A 256 12.56 6.16 -0.51
C ILE A 256 12.03 7.59 -0.29
N PRO A 257 12.89 8.63 -0.34
CA PRO A 257 12.45 10.00 -0.19
C PRO A 257 11.54 10.45 -1.34
N THR A 258 10.36 11.01 -1.02
CA THR A 258 9.38 11.52 -2.00
C THR A 258 9.70 12.94 -2.47
N LEU A 259 10.75 13.58 -1.94
CA LEU A 259 11.21 14.92 -2.30
C LEU A 259 10.12 15.99 -2.20
N GLY A 260 9.14 15.78 -1.29
CA GLY A 260 8.02 16.69 -1.07
C GLY A 260 6.88 16.56 -2.09
N VAL A 261 6.90 15.58 -2.98
CA VAL A 261 5.79 15.28 -3.90
C VAL A 261 4.69 14.55 -3.15
N ARG A 262 3.46 15.05 -3.26
CA ARG A 262 2.29 14.50 -2.55
C ARG A 262 1.67 13.33 -3.30
N THR A 263 1.09 12.39 -2.58
CA THR A 263 0.39 11.20 -3.13
C THR A 263 -0.75 11.55 -4.12
N THR A 264 -1.32 12.75 -4.00
CA THR A 264 -2.44 13.22 -4.83
C THR A 264 -2.02 14.23 -5.90
N GLU A 265 -0.72 14.38 -6.15
CA GLU A 265 -0.18 15.28 -7.17
C GLU A 265 -0.07 14.56 -8.51
N PHE A 266 -1.16 14.58 -9.30
CA PHE A 266 -1.26 13.89 -10.59
C PHE A 266 -0.64 14.65 -11.77
N ASP A 267 -0.32 15.93 -11.60
CA ASP A 267 0.29 16.78 -12.65
C ASP A 267 1.78 16.98 -12.37
N LEU A 268 2.55 15.89 -12.42
CA LEU A 268 3.97 15.92 -12.11
C LEU A 268 4.79 16.22 -13.37
N PRO A 269 5.59 17.31 -13.39
CA PRO A 269 6.49 17.59 -14.50
C PRO A 269 7.52 16.46 -14.70
N HIS A 270 7.89 16.19 -15.95
CA HIS A 270 8.78 15.09 -16.31
C HIS A 270 10.14 15.12 -15.57
N ASN A 271 10.70 16.31 -15.35
CA ASN A 271 11.94 16.45 -14.57
C ASN A 271 11.77 16.02 -13.11
N ARG A 272 10.60 16.32 -12.50
CA ARG A 272 10.30 15.89 -11.12
C ARG A 272 10.08 14.38 -11.04
N ALA A 273 9.44 13.78 -12.06
CA ALA A 273 9.31 12.34 -12.18
C ALA A 273 10.68 11.66 -12.26
N GLN A 274 11.63 12.25 -13.03
CA GLN A 274 13.00 11.75 -13.11
C GLN A 274 13.73 11.86 -11.75
N GLU A 275 13.58 12.98 -11.03
CA GLU A 275 14.17 13.16 -9.69
C GLU A 275 13.66 12.10 -8.71
N LEU A 276 12.36 11.77 -8.74
CA LEU A 276 11.77 10.71 -7.91
C LEU A 276 12.32 9.31 -8.28
N TYR A 277 12.44 9.04 -9.57
CA TYR A 277 13.05 7.80 -10.04
C TYR A 277 14.49 7.65 -9.53
N ASP A 278 15.29 8.71 -9.67
CA ASP A 278 16.68 8.73 -9.20
C ASP A 278 16.76 8.62 -7.68
N SER A 279 15.83 9.23 -6.94
CA SER A 279 15.70 9.08 -5.48
C SER A 279 15.49 7.62 -5.09
N GLY A 280 14.55 6.93 -5.76
CA GLY A 280 14.30 5.51 -5.51
C GLY A 280 15.50 4.62 -5.85
N ARG A 281 16.15 4.88 -6.99
CA ARG A 281 17.37 4.16 -7.40
C ARG A 281 18.49 4.32 -6.38
N ASN A 282 18.78 5.55 -5.97
CA ASN A 282 19.82 5.86 -5.00
C ASN A 282 19.54 5.26 -3.62
N ALA A 283 18.26 5.24 -3.20
CA ALA A 283 17.87 4.62 -1.93
C ALA A 283 18.10 3.11 -1.97
N ALA A 284 17.70 2.45 -3.05
CA ALA A 284 17.93 1.01 -3.23
C ALA A 284 19.41 0.66 -3.30
N GLU A 285 20.22 1.45 -4.01
CA GLU A 285 21.68 1.26 -4.11
C GLU A 285 22.35 1.33 -2.75
N LYS A 286 22.04 2.37 -1.96
CA LYS A 286 22.58 2.51 -0.61
C LYS A 286 22.20 1.38 0.32
N PHE A 287 20.94 0.93 0.24
CA PHE A 287 20.45 -0.19 1.03
C PHE A 287 21.18 -1.48 0.67
N LEU A 288 21.20 -1.85 -0.62
CA LEU A 288 21.79 -3.10 -1.09
C LEU A 288 23.31 -3.16 -0.91
N ALA A 289 24.00 -2.02 -0.84
CA ALA A 289 25.44 -1.97 -0.58
C ALA A 289 25.85 -2.49 0.81
N THR A 290 24.92 -2.46 1.77
CA THR A 290 25.19 -2.84 3.18
C THR A 290 24.30 -3.96 3.69
N TRP A 291 23.28 -4.36 2.92
CA TRP A 291 22.32 -5.36 3.38
C TRP A 291 22.88 -6.77 3.16
N ASP A 292 22.78 -7.59 4.19
CA ASP A 292 23.22 -8.98 4.21
C ASP A 292 22.15 -9.86 4.87
N PHE A 293 21.74 -10.95 4.20
CA PHE A 293 20.65 -11.80 4.68
C PHE A 293 21.06 -12.60 5.90
N ASP A 294 22.26 -13.15 5.92
CA ASP A 294 22.75 -13.97 7.03
C ASP A 294 22.94 -13.12 8.30
N ALA A 295 23.45 -11.90 8.13
CA ALA A 295 23.55 -10.93 9.21
C ALA A 295 22.14 -10.55 9.75
N TYR A 296 21.15 -10.35 8.86
CA TYR A 296 19.77 -10.09 9.27
C TYR A 296 19.19 -11.26 10.09
N ILE A 297 19.38 -12.50 9.62
CA ILE A 297 18.93 -13.69 10.32
C ILE A 297 19.61 -13.79 11.69
N ALA A 298 20.93 -13.60 11.74
CA ALA A 298 21.71 -13.67 12.99
C ALA A 298 21.24 -12.64 14.03
N GLU A 299 20.91 -11.43 13.60
CA GLU A 299 20.48 -10.35 14.49
C GLU A 299 19.02 -10.47 14.94
N PHE A 300 18.11 -10.82 14.03
CA PHE A 300 16.66 -10.70 14.26
C PHE A 300 15.91 -12.03 14.34
N ARG A 301 16.49 -13.16 13.89
CA ARG A 301 15.81 -14.45 13.80
C ARG A 301 16.53 -15.61 14.51
N SER A 302 17.74 -15.43 14.99
CA SER A 302 18.56 -16.50 15.61
C SER A 302 18.39 -16.67 17.12
N GLY A 303 17.54 -15.90 17.77
CA GLY A 303 17.32 -15.97 19.22
C GLY A 303 15.85 -16.07 19.61
N LYS A 304 15.53 -16.78 20.70
CA LYS A 304 14.23 -16.65 21.36
C LYS A 304 14.02 -15.17 21.67
N LYS A 305 13.27 -14.47 20.83
CA LYS A 305 12.77 -13.15 21.21
C LYS A 305 11.99 -13.33 22.51
N GLN A 306 12.43 -12.68 23.58
CA GLN A 306 11.56 -12.45 24.71
C GLN A 306 10.31 -11.77 24.16
N SER A 307 9.17 -12.45 24.25
CA SER A 307 7.93 -11.83 23.81
C SER A 307 7.75 -10.54 24.63
N ARG A 308 7.10 -9.52 24.09
CA ARG A 308 6.75 -8.29 24.85
C ARG A 308 6.08 -8.62 26.19
N ARG A 309 5.41 -9.76 26.26
CA ARG A 309 4.83 -10.33 27.48
C ARG A 309 5.91 -10.78 28.47
N ASP A 310 7.00 -11.37 27.97
CA ASP A 310 8.13 -11.82 28.81
C ASP A 310 8.98 -10.63 29.25
N GLU A 311 9.17 -9.62 28.40
CA GLU A 311 9.82 -8.34 28.77
C GLU A 311 9.02 -7.62 29.87
N LEU A 312 7.70 -7.51 29.71
CA LEU A 312 6.82 -6.93 30.72
C LEU A 312 6.83 -7.76 32.02
N ALA A 313 6.79 -9.10 31.90
CA ALA A 313 6.86 -9.97 33.07
C ALA A 313 8.19 -9.83 33.80
N THR A 314 9.30 -9.64 33.09
CA THR A 314 10.63 -9.39 33.68
C THR A 314 10.67 -8.03 34.38
N LEU A 315 10.16 -6.96 33.71
CA LEU A 315 10.06 -5.63 34.31
C LEU A 315 9.17 -5.58 35.57
N TYR A 316 8.08 -6.34 35.58
CA TYR A 316 7.22 -6.45 36.78
C TYR A 316 7.88 -7.25 37.90
N ARG A 317 8.69 -8.28 37.60
CA ARG A 317 9.46 -9.04 38.59
C ARG A 317 10.57 -8.17 39.20
N GLU A 318 11.31 -7.42 38.38
CA GLU A 318 12.37 -6.52 38.86
C GLU A 318 11.82 -5.38 39.72
N LYS A 319 10.66 -4.80 39.33
CA LYS A 319 9.99 -3.78 40.16
C LYS A 319 9.35 -4.36 41.42
N GLY A 320 8.87 -5.59 41.40
CA GLY A 320 8.34 -6.28 42.58
C GLY A 320 9.41 -6.70 43.57
N ALA A 321 10.64 -6.95 43.13
CA ALA A 321 11.79 -7.24 44.01
C ALA A 321 12.41 -5.98 44.66
N ALA A 322 12.03 -4.78 44.17
CA ALA A 322 12.52 -3.50 44.75
C ALA A 322 11.56 -2.91 45.81
N VAL A 323 10.53 -3.65 46.24
CA VAL A 323 9.49 -3.20 47.19
C VAL A 323 9.37 -4.20 48.36
N VAL A 324 10.44 -4.94 48.70
CA VAL A 324 10.51 -5.71 49.96
C VAL A 324 11.72 -5.25 50.75
#